data_af314cfff3915fb38d2880e6c8cecf7f
#
_entry.id   af314cfff3915fb38d2880e6c8cecf7f
#
_cell.length_a   1.000
_cell.length_b   1.000
_cell.length_c   1.000
_cell.angle_alpha   90.00
_cell.angle_beta   90.00
_cell.angle_gamma   90.00
#
_symmetry.space_group_name_H-M   'P 1'
#
loop_
_entity.id
_entity.type
_entity.pdbx_description
1 polymer ?
#
loop_
_entity_poly.entity_id
_entity_poly.type
_entity_poly.pdbx_seq_one_letter_code
_entity_poly.pdbx_strand_id
1 'polypeptide(L)'
;MIGSGRKQFSEKLKNAKLDATLRIERIIWIGKFVQKIYQKHGITVEEVEDALLSNPLFRRIGRGHVKGEDLYFSYGRTNAGRYIFIVFVWKHEDAVLIISARDMTARERRYYNEHKKKI
;
A
#
# COMPACT_ATOMS: atom_id res chain seq x y z
N MET A 1 15.34 22.07 5.48
CA MET A 1 14.94 21.86 4.86
C MET A 1 13.97 20.88 4.53
N ILE A 2 13.23 21.09 3.63
CA ILE A 2 12.21 20.24 3.25
C ILE A 2 12.69 18.89 2.92
N GLY A 3 13.74 18.79 2.20
CA GLY A 3 14.28 17.52 1.85
C GLY A 3 14.68 16.71 3.06
N SER A 4 15.17 17.41 4.04
CA SER A 4 15.61 16.78 5.23
C SER A 4 14.43 16.19 5.98
N GLY A 5 13.36 16.93 6.06
CA GLY A 5 12.17 16.44 6.73
C GLY A 5 11.61 15.20 6.08
N ARG A 6 11.60 15.20 4.78
CA ARG A 6 11.10 14.08 4.05
C ARG A 6 11.97 12.83 4.27
N LYS A 7 13.26 13.03 4.30
CA LYS A 7 14.17 11.95 4.52
C LYS A 7 13.95 11.34 5.90
N GLN A 8 13.75 12.18 6.89
CA GLN A 8 13.51 11.71 8.22
C GLN A 8 12.23 10.91 8.30
N PHE A 9 11.24 11.34 7.58
CA PHE A 9 9.97 10.66 7.57
C PHE A 9 10.14 9.25 6.99
N SER A 10 10.87 9.12 5.91
CA SER A 10 11.13 7.83 5.30
C SER A 10 11.89 6.91 6.23
N GLU A 11 12.84 7.45 6.94
CA GLU A 11 13.61 6.65 7.88
C GLU A 11 12.71 6.14 8.99
N LYS A 12 11.85 6.97 9.47
CA LYS A 12 10.94 6.60 10.50
C LYS A 12 10.01 5.50 10.04
N LEU A 13 9.50 5.59 8.85
CA LEU A 13 8.64 4.58 8.30
C LEU A 13 9.37 3.26 8.19
N LYS A 14 10.61 3.32 7.73
CA LYS A 14 11.40 2.15 7.56
C LYS A 14 11.61 1.44 8.88
N ASN A 15 11.89 2.18 9.93
CA ASN A 15 12.12 1.60 11.22
C ASN A 15 10.84 1.07 11.85
N ALA A 16 9.77 1.77 11.65
CA ALA A 16 8.51 1.37 12.20
C ALA A 16 7.96 0.19 11.48
N LYS A 17 8.47 -0.07 10.26
CA LYS A 17 8.00 -1.14 9.53
C LYS A 17 6.58 -1.06 9.21
N LEU A 18 5.74 -1.30 10.07
CA LEU A 18 4.34 -1.39 9.84
C LEU A 18 3.73 -0.13 10.32
N ASP A 19 3.85 0.89 9.56
CA ASP A 19 3.49 2.19 10.00
C ASP A 19 2.06 2.56 9.71
N ALA A 20 1.28 2.62 10.74
CA ALA A 20 -0.10 2.99 10.60
C ALA A 20 -0.27 4.48 10.38
N THR A 21 0.80 5.24 10.49
CA THR A 21 0.67 6.66 10.31
C THR A 21 0.80 7.10 8.87
N LEU A 22 1.04 6.16 7.96
CA LEU A 22 1.11 6.51 6.55
C LEU A 22 -0.25 7.02 6.15
N ARG A 23 -0.32 8.28 5.76
CA ARG A 23 -1.58 8.92 5.48
C ARG A 23 -1.80 9.03 3.99
N ILE A 24 -2.91 8.53 3.51
CA ILE A 24 -3.23 8.56 2.10
C ILE A 24 -4.32 9.58 1.86
N GLU A 25 -3.97 10.62 1.10
CA GLU A 25 -4.94 11.65 0.76
C GLU A 25 -5.54 11.43 -0.61
N ARG A 26 -4.79 10.84 -1.51
CA ARG A 26 -5.26 10.63 -2.87
C ARG A 26 -4.76 9.30 -3.39
N ILE A 27 -5.59 8.63 -4.17
CA ILE A 27 -5.21 7.40 -4.84
C ILE A 27 -5.23 7.66 -6.33
N ILE A 28 -4.10 7.41 -6.97
CA ILE A 28 -3.96 7.64 -8.40
C ILE A 28 -4.11 6.33 -9.13
N TRP A 29 -5.00 6.29 -10.09
CA TRP A 29 -5.26 5.10 -10.88
C TRP A 29 -4.85 5.33 -12.32
N ILE A 30 -4.17 4.35 -12.90
CA ILE A 30 -3.84 4.38 -14.32
C ILE A 30 -4.65 3.28 -14.99
N GLY A 31 -5.37 3.63 -16.02
CA GLY A 31 -6.35 2.73 -16.65
C GLY A 31 -5.81 1.35 -16.99
N LYS A 32 -4.61 1.28 -17.54
CA LYS A 32 -4.07 -0.02 -17.92
C LYS A 32 -3.82 -0.91 -16.71
N PHE A 33 -3.49 -0.32 -15.56
CA PHE A 33 -3.29 -1.11 -14.35
C PHE A 33 -4.63 -1.57 -13.79
N VAL A 34 -5.64 -0.71 -13.86
CA VAL A 34 -6.98 -1.05 -13.43
C VAL A 34 -7.49 -2.27 -14.20
N GLN A 35 -7.34 -2.24 -15.52
CA GLN A 35 -7.79 -3.32 -16.37
C GLN A 35 -7.02 -4.60 -16.10
N LYS A 36 -5.71 -4.49 -15.96
CA LYS A 36 -4.88 -5.64 -15.75
C LYS A 36 -5.21 -6.32 -14.42
N ILE A 37 -5.39 -5.54 -13.39
CA ILE A 37 -5.73 -6.06 -12.07
C ILE A 37 -7.06 -6.80 -12.13
N TYR A 38 -8.04 -6.20 -12.76
CA TYR A 38 -9.33 -6.85 -12.86
C TYR A 38 -9.28 -8.11 -13.70
N GLN A 39 -8.63 -8.05 -14.84
CA GLN A 39 -8.56 -9.20 -15.74
C GLN A 39 -7.78 -10.36 -15.16
N LYS A 40 -6.70 -10.07 -14.48
CA LYS A 40 -5.87 -11.13 -13.92
C LYS A 40 -6.38 -11.67 -12.60
N HIS A 41 -6.96 -10.83 -11.79
CA HIS A 41 -7.25 -11.19 -10.41
C HIS A 41 -8.68 -10.96 -9.98
N GLY A 42 -9.48 -10.37 -10.84
CA GLY A 42 -10.89 -10.12 -10.51
C GLY A 42 -11.08 -9.14 -9.36
N ILE A 43 -10.15 -8.22 -9.21
CA ILE A 43 -10.22 -7.25 -8.13
C ILE A 43 -10.58 -5.90 -8.70
N THR A 44 -11.56 -5.25 -8.10
CA THR A 44 -12.06 -3.96 -8.57
C THR A 44 -11.34 -2.82 -7.87
N VAL A 45 -11.48 -1.62 -8.43
CA VAL A 45 -10.95 -0.41 -7.82
C VAL A 45 -11.50 -0.25 -6.42
N GLU A 46 -12.80 -0.47 -6.25
CA GLU A 46 -13.43 -0.32 -4.95
C GLU A 46 -12.85 -1.27 -3.91
N GLU A 47 -12.58 -2.50 -4.33
CA GLU A 47 -11.98 -3.46 -3.40
C GLU A 47 -10.59 -3.07 -2.98
N VAL A 48 -9.79 -2.55 -3.93
CA VAL A 48 -8.44 -2.12 -3.61
C VAL A 48 -8.48 -0.95 -2.64
N GLU A 49 -9.36 0.00 -2.91
CA GLU A 49 -9.46 1.18 -2.05
C GLU A 49 -9.92 0.79 -0.65
N ASP A 50 -10.88 -0.12 -0.57
CA ASP A 50 -11.36 -0.58 0.72
C ASP A 50 -10.23 -1.25 1.51
N ALA A 51 -9.48 -2.14 0.88
CA ALA A 51 -8.38 -2.82 1.56
C ALA A 51 -7.27 -1.86 1.95
N LEU A 52 -7.03 -0.86 1.12
CA LEU A 52 -5.96 0.09 1.35
C LEU A 52 -6.28 1.03 2.51
N LEU A 53 -7.55 1.28 2.75
CA LEU A 53 -7.96 2.26 3.76
C LEU A 53 -8.52 1.63 5.03
N SER A 54 -8.65 0.31 5.08
CA SER A 54 -9.23 -0.36 6.24
C SER A 54 -8.17 -1.16 6.99
N ASN A 55 -7.56 -0.54 7.94
CA ASN A 55 -6.57 -1.16 8.83
C ASN A 55 -5.46 -1.90 8.07
N PRO A 56 -4.81 -1.25 7.11
CA PRO A 56 -3.76 -1.91 6.34
C PRO A 56 -2.43 -1.95 7.07
N LEU A 57 -1.56 -2.87 6.61
CA LEU A 57 -0.16 -2.86 7.02
C LEU A 57 0.63 -2.38 5.83
N PHE A 58 1.52 -1.43 6.03
CA PHE A 58 2.37 -0.92 4.97
C PHE A 58 3.82 -1.33 5.21
N ARG A 59 4.50 -1.72 4.14
CA ARG A 59 5.93 -2.02 4.21
C ARG A 59 6.63 -1.32 3.07
N ARG A 60 7.63 -0.51 3.42
CA ARG A 60 8.43 0.13 2.41
C ARG A 60 9.43 -0.89 1.89
N ILE A 61 9.50 -1.08 0.59
CA ILE A 61 10.38 -2.08 0.02
C ILE A 61 11.52 -1.51 -0.79
N GLY A 62 11.51 -0.23 -1.11
CA GLY A 62 12.64 0.33 -1.81
C GLY A 62 12.31 1.67 -2.43
N ARG A 63 13.22 2.12 -3.27
CA ARG A 63 13.03 3.36 -3.98
C ARG A 63 12.33 3.11 -5.28
N GLY A 64 11.50 4.05 -5.69
CA GLY A 64 10.91 4.02 -7.00
C GLY A 64 11.91 4.52 -8.02
N HIS A 65 11.47 4.58 -9.27
CA HIS A 65 12.32 5.09 -10.34
C HIS A 65 12.54 6.58 -10.23
N VAL A 66 11.60 7.28 -9.65
CA VAL A 66 11.70 8.73 -9.49
C VAL A 66 12.21 9.02 -8.09
N LYS A 67 13.16 9.93 -8.00
CA LYS A 67 13.73 10.27 -6.72
C LYS A 67 12.65 10.79 -5.78
N GLY A 68 12.65 10.29 -4.57
CA GLY A 68 11.67 10.70 -3.57
C GLY A 68 10.37 9.91 -3.62
N GLU A 69 10.25 8.99 -4.54
CA GLU A 69 9.07 8.13 -4.62
C GLU A 69 9.46 6.72 -4.25
N ASP A 70 8.88 6.22 -3.20
CA ASP A 70 9.23 4.92 -2.66
C ASP A 70 8.19 3.87 -3.00
N LEU A 71 8.66 2.65 -3.09
CA LEU A 71 7.80 1.52 -3.40
C LEU A 71 7.36 0.86 -2.12
N TYR A 72 6.06 0.56 -2.03
CA TYR A 72 5.47 -0.03 -0.84
C TYR A 72 4.62 -1.24 -1.16
N PHE A 73 4.56 -2.15 -0.21
CA PHE A 73 3.54 -3.20 -0.18
C PHE A 73 2.49 -2.79 0.83
N SER A 74 1.25 -3.13 0.55
CA SER A 74 0.17 -3.00 1.51
C SER A 74 -0.51 -4.34 1.66
N TYR A 75 -0.80 -4.73 2.89
CA TYR A 75 -1.57 -5.92 3.19
C TYR A 75 -2.86 -5.42 3.81
N GLY A 76 -4.00 -5.74 3.22
CA GLY A 76 -5.25 -5.24 3.75
C GLY A 76 -6.38 -6.23 3.55
N ARG A 77 -7.49 -5.96 4.18
CA ARG A 77 -8.64 -6.81 4.10
C ARG A 77 -9.85 -5.94 3.88
N THR A 78 -10.65 -6.27 2.88
CA THR A 78 -11.85 -5.50 2.61
C THR A 78 -12.88 -5.74 3.70
N ASN A 79 -13.87 -4.88 3.78
CA ASN A 79 -14.95 -5.07 4.73
C ASN A 79 -15.68 -6.38 4.48
N ALA A 80 -15.73 -6.80 3.24
CA ALA A 80 -16.35 -8.07 2.89
C ALA A 80 -15.48 -9.28 3.21
N GLY A 81 -14.24 -9.05 3.62
CA GLY A 81 -13.38 -10.14 4.08
C GLY A 81 -12.34 -10.62 3.09
N ARG A 82 -12.17 -9.95 1.97
CA ARG A 82 -11.18 -10.36 0.99
C ARG A 82 -9.81 -9.82 1.37
N TYR A 83 -8.80 -10.70 1.40
CA TYR A 83 -7.45 -10.30 1.75
C TYR A 83 -6.70 -9.93 0.49
N ILE A 84 -6.25 -8.70 0.40
CA ILE A 84 -5.62 -8.18 -0.82
C ILE A 84 -4.22 -7.65 -0.53
N PHE A 85 -3.30 -8.03 -1.41
CA PHE A 85 -1.93 -7.56 -1.37
C PHE A 85 -1.78 -6.53 -2.47
N ILE A 86 -1.31 -5.34 -2.14
CA ILE A 86 -1.25 -4.21 -3.05
C ILE A 86 0.18 -3.71 -3.16
N VAL A 87 0.60 -3.37 -4.37
CA VAL A 87 1.88 -2.72 -4.60
C VAL A 87 1.61 -1.32 -5.09
N PHE A 88 2.23 -0.34 -4.47
CA PHE A 88 2.01 1.04 -4.88
C PHE A 88 3.27 1.87 -4.73
N VAL A 89 3.30 2.99 -5.41
CA VAL A 89 4.37 3.97 -5.27
C VAL A 89 3.83 5.12 -4.44
N TRP A 90 4.59 5.50 -3.41
CA TRP A 90 4.24 6.63 -2.57
C TRP A 90 4.73 7.87 -3.26
N LYS A 91 3.81 8.72 -3.65
CA LYS A 91 4.15 9.94 -4.37
C LYS A 91 4.08 11.13 -3.43
N HIS A 92 4.45 12.28 -3.92
CA HIS A 92 4.40 13.48 -3.12
C HIS A 92 2.97 13.83 -2.75
N GLU A 93 2.83 14.57 -1.69
CA GLU A 93 1.53 15.06 -1.23
C GLU A 93 0.57 13.96 -0.85
N ASP A 94 1.12 12.96 -0.18
CA ASP A 94 0.32 11.86 0.37
C ASP A 94 -0.54 11.15 -0.67
N ALA A 95 -0.02 11.00 -1.86
CA ALA A 95 -0.71 10.30 -2.92
C ALA A 95 -0.08 8.95 -3.15
N VAL A 96 -0.87 7.95 -3.51
CA VAL A 96 -0.36 6.64 -3.85
C VAL A 96 -0.78 6.29 -5.26
N LEU A 97 0.15 5.73 -6.02
CA LEU A 97 -0.11 5.26 -7.36
C LEU A 97 -0.15 3.74 -7.31
N ILE A 98 -1.31 3.17 -7.60
CA ILE A 98 -1.48 1.72 -7.52
C ILE A 98 -0.86 1.05 -8.74
N ILE A 99 0.07 0.13 -8.50
CA ILE A 99 0.75 -0.59 -9.57
C ILE A 99 0.12 -1.96 -9.78
N SER A 100 -0.22 -2.64 -8.70
CA SER A 100 -0.70 -4.00 -8.80
C SER A 100 -1.50 -4.38 -7.56
N ALA A 101 -2.36 -5.36 -7.70
CA ALA A 101 -3.10 -5.90 -6.56
C ALA A 101 -3.46 -7.34 -6.88
N ARG A 102 -3.44 -8.18 -5.89
CA ARG A 102 -3.84 -9.58 -6.04
C ARG A 102 -4.29 -10.11 -4.69
N ASP A 103 -4.87 -11.29 -4.68
CA ASP A 103 -5.21 -11.92 -3.41
C ASP A 103 -3.94 -12.29 -2.67
N MET A 104 -3.99 -12.25 -1.36
CA MET A 104 -2.86 -12.66 -0.54
C MET A 104 -2.70 -14.18 -0.61
N THR A 105 -1.46 -14.61 -0.51
CA THR A 105 -1.17 -16.03 -0.30
C THR A 105 -1.50 -16.36 1.15
N ALA A 106 -1.51 -17.65 1.47
CA ALA A 106 -1.76 -18.07 2.85
C ALA A 106 -0.70 -17.52 3.80
N ARG A 107 0.53 -17.48 3.35
CA ARG A 107 1.62 -16.94 4.16
C ARG A 107 1.41 -15.45 4.41
N GLU A 108 0.98 -14.72 3.39
CA GLU A 108 0.73 -13.29 3.53
C GLU A 108 -0.44 -13.03 4.47
N ARG A 109 -1.47 -13.84 4.41
CA ARG A 109 -2.59 -13.67 5.32
C ARG A 109 -2.18 -13.91 6.77
N ARG A 110 -1.33 -14.91 6.98
CA ARG A 110 -0.81 -15.17 8.32
C ARG A 110 -0.02 -13.98 8.82
N TYR A 111 0.85 -13.47 7.95
CA TYR A 111 1.67 -12.32 8.30
C TYR A 111 0.79 -11.12 8.65
N TYR A 112 -0.21 -10.86 7.84
CA TYR A 112 -1.11 -9.74 8.09
C TYR A 112 -1.83 -9.91 9.42
N ASN A 113 -2.37 -11.09 9.66
CA ASN A 113 -3.15 -11.32 10.89
C ASN A 113 -2.30 -11.24 12.15
N GLU A 114 -1.02 -11.59 12.02
CA GLU A 114 -0.11 -11.52 13.15
C GLU A 114 0.37 -10.10 13.44
N HIS A 115 0.44 -9.28 12.42
CA HIS A 115 1.04 -7.95 12.56
C HIS A 115 0.06 -6.79 12.46
N LYS A 116 -1.18 -7.06 12.09
CA LYS A 116 -2.14 -5.96 11.99
C LYS A 116 -2.34 -5.37 13.36
N LYS A 117 -2.66 -4.09 13.36
CA LYS A 117 -2.79 -3.39 14.60
C LYS A 117 -3.88 -3.98 15.46
N LYS A 118 -3.54 -4.26 16.71
CA LYS A 118 -4.51 -4.79 17.63
C LYS A 118 -4.99 -3.68 18.52
N ILE A 119 -6.24 -3.49 18.57
CA ILE A 119 -6.79 -2.40 19.34
C ILE A 119 -7.57 -2.88 20.51
#